data_0b502c2ed59f0507842882e9ef2563f3
#
_entry.id   0b502c2ed59f0507842882e9ef2563f3
#
_cell.length_a   1.000
_cell.length_b   1.000
_cell.length_c   1.000
_cell.angle_alpha   90.00
_cell.angle_beta   90.00
_cell.angle_gamma   90.00
#
_symmetry.space_group_name_H-M   'P 1'
#
loop_
_entity.id
_entity.type
_entity.pdbx_description
1 polymer ?
#
loop_
_entity_poly.entity_id
_entity_poly.type
_entity_poly.pdbx_seq_one_letter_code
_entity_poly.pdbx_strand_id
1 'polypeptide(L)'
;MPSGDAAEIFDRAVTLLVDQLERQRFAQTERARATKPSPESSRHIPAAVRRAVWRRDGGCCAFVGTEGRCGERAFLELHHVEPYAVGGAATEENIELRCRAHNAYEARLFFGPDVVREERAWWADSSQNELIGP
;
A
#
# COMPACT_ATOMS: atom_id res chain seq x y z
N MET A 1 -5.14 32.69 -11.21
CA MET A 1 -6.53 32.26 -11.05
C MET A 1 -6.77 31.08 -11.96
N PRO A 2 -7.37 29.97 -11.51
CA PRO A 2 -7.78 28.94 -12.44
C PRO A 2 -8.75 29.54 -13.46
N SER A 3 -8.67 29.05 -14.71
CA SER A 3 -9.43 29.57 -15.85
C SER A 3 -10.96 29.51 -15.69
N GLY A 4 -11.45 28.87 -14.65
CA GLY A 4 -12.87 28.57 -14.44
C GLY A 4 -13.35 27.35 -15.23
N ASP A 5 -12.47 26.71 -16.00
CA ASP A 5 -12.76 25.45 -16.68
C ASP A 5 -12.89 24.33 -15.62
N ALA A 6 -14.05 23.69 -15.59
CA ALA A 6 -14.35 22.63 -14.64
C ALA A 6 -13.42 21.42 -14.81
N ALA A 7 -12.99 21.10 -16.04
CA ALA A 7 -12.09 20.00 -16.31
C ALA A 7 -10.69 20.27 -15.74
N GLU A 8 -10.14 21.48 -15.91
CA GLU A 8 -8.87 21.89 -15.32
C GLU A 8 -8.91 21.90 -13.79
N ILE A 9 -10.02 22.41 -13.22
CA ILE A 9 -10.19 22.44 -11.76
C ILE A 9 -10.25 21.02 -11.21
N PHE A 10 -10.99 20.12 -11.86
CA PHE A 10 -11.12 18.73 -11.46
C PHE A 10 -9.77 17.98 -11.55
N ASP A 11 -9.07 18.11 -12.67
CA ASP A 11 -7.75 17.49 -12.88
C ASP A 11 -6.77 17.91 -11.80
N ARG A 12 -6.69 19.21 -11.54
CA ARG A 12 -5.83 19.77 -10.49
C ARG A 12 -6.21 19.29 -9.10
N ALA A 13 -7.51 19.24 -8.79
CA ALA A 13 -8.00 18.78 -7.48
C ALA A 13 -7.66 17.29 -7.26
N VAL A 14 -7.87 16.45 -8.27
CA VAL A 14 -7.53 15.03 -8.22
C VAL A 14 -6.02 14.83 -8.08
N THR A 15 -5.22 15.54 -8.86
CA THR A 15 -3.75 15.47 -8.77
C THR A 15 -3.27 15.82 -7.35
N LEU A 16 -3.73 16.93 -6.78
CA LEU A 16 -3.38 17.33 -5.42
C LEU A 16 -3.81 16.30 -4.37
N LEU A 17 -4.99 15.71 -4.53
CA LEU A 17 -5.48 14.67 -3.63
C LEU A 17 -4.64 13.40 -3.72
N VAL A 18 -4.31 12.95 -4.92
CA VAL A 18 -3.43 11.78 -5.14
C VAL A 18 -2.07 12.02 -4.51
N ASP A 19 -1.41 13.14 -4.78
CA ASP A 19 -0.14 13.52 -4.17
C ASP A 19 -0.20 13.52 -2.64
N GLN A 20 -1.28 14.04 -2.07
CA GLN A 20 -1.48 14.07 -0.63
C GLN A 20 -1.61 12.66 -0.05
N LEU A 21 -2.41 11.79 -0.67
CA LEU A 21 -2.62 10.41 -0.25
C LEU A 21 -1.32 9.60 -0.35
N GLU A 22 -0.55 9.77 -1.41
CA GLU A 22 0.76 9.12 -1.58
C GLU A 22 1.76 9.57 -0.50
N ARG A 23 1.83 10.88 -0.22
CA ARG A 23 2.67 11.42 0.86
C ARG A 23 2.31 10.82 2.22
N GLN A 24 1.01 10.70 2.52
CA GLN A 24 0.55 10.09 3.77
C GLN A 24 0.87 8.59 3.83
N ARG A 25 0.53 7.85 2.79
CA ARG A 25 0.68 6.40 2.77
C ARG A 25 2.15 5.95 2.76
N PHE A 26 2.97 6.59 1.94
CA PHE A 26 4.37 6.23 1.75
C PHE A 26 5.33 7.17 2.49
N ALA A 27 4.81 8.01 3.38
CA ALA A 27 5.57 8.95 4.22
C ALA A 27 6.51 9.86 3.42
N GLN A 28 6.13 10.25 2.19
CA GLN A 28 6.92 11.12 1.34
C GLN A 28 7.07 12.50 1.96
N THR A 29 8.30 12.99 2.09
CA THR A 29 8.62 14.31 2.66
C THR A 29 9.97 14.80 2.17
N GLU A 30 10.08 16.11 1.98
CA GLU A 30 11.36 16.77 1.63
C GLU A 30 12.33 16.83 2.81
N ARG A 31 11.81 16.83 4.04
CA ARG A 31 12.59 16.91 5.29
C ARG A 31 12.30 15.71 6.19
N ALA A 32 12.97 14.60 5.93
CA ALA A 32 12.87 13.42 6.78
C ALA A 32 13.55 13.68 8.14
N ARG A 33 12.81 13.50 9.23
CA ARG A 33 13.40 13.44 10.58
C ARG A 33 14.06 12.07 10.79
N ALA A 34 15.11 12.03 11.60
CA ALA A 34 15.69 10.77 12.05
C ALA A 34 14.60 9.92 12.73
N THR A 35 14.43 8.70 12.25
CA THR A 35 13.43 7.78 12.79
C THR A 35 14.05 6.98 13.92
N LYS A 36 13.38 6.92 15.07
CA LYS A 36 13.78 5.99 16.12
C LYS A 36 13.65 4.56 15.60
N PRO A 37 14.58 3.65 15.97
CA PRO A 37 14.44 2.24 15.64
C PRO A 37 13.09 1.72 16.11
N SER A 38 12.35 1.05 15.25
CA SER A 38 11.14 0.33 15.65
C SER A 38 11.55 -1.02 16.24
N PRO A 39 10.86 -1.54 17.26
CA PRO A 39 11.10 -2.90 17.74
C PRO A 39 10.99 -3.89 16.57
N GLU A 40 11.90 -4.86 16.48
CA GLU A 40 11.92 -5.87 15.41
C GLU A 40 10.60 -6.66 15.31
N SER A 41 9.86 -6.75 16.41
CA SER A 41 8.55 -7.41 16.48
C SER A 41 7.36 -6.52 16.16
N SER A 42 7.56 -5.32 15.60
CA SER A 42 6.47 -4.40 15.28
C SER A 42 5.90 -4.65 13.90
N ARG A 43 4.58 -4.84 13.81
CA ARG A 43 3.83 -4.87 12.54
C ARG A 43 3.88 -3.52 11.79
N HIS A 44 4.28 -2.46 12.48
CA HIS A 44 4.36 -1.12 11.91
C HIS A 44 5.58 -0.98 11.00
N ILE A 45 5.37 -0.63 9.74
CA ILE A 45 6.44 -0.34 8.79
C ILE A 45 6.93 1.10 9.04
N PRO A 46 8.20 1.29 9.44
CA PRO A 46 8.75 2.62 9.73
C PRO A 46 8.67 3.56 8.52
N ALA A 47 8.48 4.85 8.77
CA ALA A 47 8.40 5.86 7.72
C ALA A 47 9.66 5.91 6.83
N ALA A 48 10.83 5.63 7.39
CA ALA A 48 12.09 5.55 6.63
C ALA A 48 12.05 4.40 5.62
N VAL A 49 11.60 3.20 6.04
CA VAL A 49 11.45 2.02 5.19
C VAL A 49 10.43 2.29 4.08
N ARG A 50 9.26 2.85 4.41
CA ARG A 50 8.23 3.21 3.40
C ARG A 50 8.78 4.13 2.32
N ARG A 51 9.57 5.15 2.70
CA ARG A 51 10.21 6.06 1.76
C ARG A 51 11.29 5.40 0.91
N ALA A 52 12.11 4.55 1.51
CA ALA A 52 13.17 3.82 0.81
C ALA A 52 12.58 2.87 -0.24
N VAL A 53 11.59 2.07 0.17
CA VAL A 53 10.85 1.15 -0.70
C VAL A 53 10.16 1.90 -1.85
N TRP A 54 9.47 3.02 -1.56
CA TRP A 54 8.84 3.83 -2.61
C TRP A 54 9.84 4.30 -3.67
N ARG A 55 11.01 4.78 -3.24
CA ARG A 55 12.07 5.24 -4.17
C ARG A 55 12.68 4.08 -4.95
N ARG A 56 13.00 2.97 -4.27
CA ARG A 56 13.58 1.78 -4.89
C ARG A 56 12.66 1.21 -5.96
N ASP A 57 11.38 1.10 -5.66
CA ASP A 57 10.39 0.47 -6.55
C ASP A 57 9.81 1.45 -7.58
N GLY A 58 10.13 2.75 -7.48
CA GLY A 58 9.72 3.79 -8.41
C GLY A 58 8.22 4.07 -8.40
N GLY A 59 7.55 3.87 -7.24
CA GLY A 59 6.10 4.04 -7.13
C GLY A 59 5.31 3.10 -8.03
N CYS A 60 5.81 1.88 -8.27
CA CYS A 60 5.17 0.87 -9.10
C CYS A 60 5.22 -0.49 -8.41
N CYS A 61 4.30 -1.38 -8.76
CA CYS A 61 4.33 -2.77 -8.35
C CYS A 61 5.67 -3.42 -8.73
N ALA A 62 6.35 -4.01 -7.75
CA ALA A 62 7.64 -4.66 -7.94
C ALA A 62 7.54 -6.14 -8.36
N PHE A 63 6.33 -6.69 -8.45
CA PHE A 63 6.12 -8.08 -8.87
C PHE A 63 6.72 -8.35 -10.25
N VAL A 64 7.48 -9.44 -10.36
CA VAL A 64 8.07 -9.90 -11.61
C VAL A 64 7.47 -11.26 -11.95
N GLY A 65 6.73 -11.31 -13.06
CA GLY A 65 6.19 -12.54 -13.63
C GLY A 65 6.96 -12.97 -14.87
N THR A 66 6.42 -13.95 -15.59
CA THR A 66 7.02 -14.49 -16.83
C THR A 66 7.16 -13.45 -17.94
N GLU A 67 6.28 -12.46 -17.96
CA GLU A 67 6.27 -11.38 -18.96
C GLU A 67 7.05 -10.13 -18.51
N GLY A 68 7.75 -10.20 -17.37
CA GLY A 68 8.50 -9.10 -16.80
C GLY A 68 7.83 -8.46 -15.58
N ARG A 69 8.26 -7.24 -15.25
CA ARG A 69 7.76 -6.49 -14.10
C ARG A 69 6.36 -5.94 -14.37
N CYS A 70 5.46 -6.05 -13.39
CA CYS A 70 4.07 -5.59 -13.47
C CYS A 70 3.97 -4.08 -13.76
N GLY A 71 4.69 -3.24 -13.03
CA GLY A 71 4.69 -1.80 -13.25
C GLY A 71 3.38 -1.05 -12.93
N GLU A 72 2.34 -1.72 -12.38
CA GLU A 72 1.10 -1.08 -11.96
C GLU A 72 1.36 -0.01 -10.90
N ARG A 73 0.72 1.15 -11.04
CA ARG A 73 0.87 2.30 -10.14
C ARG A 73 -0.32 2.55 -9.22
N ALA A 74 -1.47 1.99 -9.57
CA ALA A 74 -2.69 2.16 -8.80
C ALA A 74 -2.80 1.09 -7.69
N PHE A 75 -3.44 1.48 -6.58
CA PHE A 75 -3.74 0.59 -5.44
C PHE A 75 -2.50 -0.15 -4.91
N LEU A 76 -1.37 0.57 -4.82
CA LEU A 76 -0.14 0.02 -4.27
C LEU A 76 -0.26 -0.21 -2.76
N GLU A 77 0.29 -1.31 -2.31
CA GLU A 77 0.36 -1.73 -0.91
C GLU A 77 1.79 -2.09 -0.56
N LEU A 78 2.18 -1.89 0.71
CA LEU A 78 3.45 -2.35 1.23
C LEU A 78 3.30 -3.82 1.62
N HIS A 79 4.04 -4.67 0.96
CA HIS A 79 4.01 -6.12 1.11
C HIS A 79 5.26 -6.61 1.81
N HIS A 80 5.10 -7.54 2.76
CA HIS A 80 6.21 -8.29 3.35
C HIS A 80 6.50 -9.51 2.49
N VAL A 81 7.71 -9.61 1.92
CA VAL A 81 8.16 -10.78 1.14
C VAL A 81 8.16 -12.02 2.03
N GLU A 82 8.80 -11.94 3.19
CA GLU A 82 8.60 -12.88 4.28
C GLU A 82 7.50 -12.33 5.19
N PRO A 83 6.32 -12.98 5.27
CA PRO A 83 5.19 -12.44 6.01
C PRO A 83 5.49 -12.19 7.48
N TYR A 84 4.95 -11.10 8.01
CA TYR A 84 5.06 -10.75 9.42
C TYR A 84 4.60 -11.90 10.35
N ALA A 85 3.59 -12.65 9.94
CA ALA A 85 3.03 -13.77 10.72
C ALA A 85 4.05 -14.90 10.99
N VAL A 86 5.11 -15.00 10.20
CA VAL A 86 6.20 -15.98 10.37
C VAL A 86 7.52 -15.33 10.81
N GLY A 87 7.48 -14.07 11.21
CA GLY A 87 8.64 -13.36 11.75
C GLY A 87 9.31 -12.38 10.81
N GLY A 88 8.76 -12.16 9.62
CA GLY A 88 9.30 -11.20 8.65
C GLY A 88 9.38 -9.79 9.21
N ALA A 89 10.57 -9.22 9.25
CA ALA A 89 10.82 -7.88 9.77
C ALA A 89 10.41 -6.78 8.77
N ALA A 90 10.03 -5.60 9.29
CA ALA A 90 9.68 -4.45 8.47
C ALA A 90 10.94 -3.67 8.03
N THR A 91 11.81 -4.31 7.25
CA THR A 91 13.06 -3.75 6.71
C THR A 91 12.91 -3.40 5.23
N GLU A 92 13.85 -2.61 4.70
CA GLU A 92 13.84 -2.23 3.28
C GLU A 92 13.98 -3.46 2.36
N GLU A 93 14.72 -4.47 2.79
CA GLU A 93 14.96 -5.71 2.04
C GLU A 93 13.74 -6.62 2.02
N ASN A 94 12.93 -6.60 3.09
CA ASN A 94 11.76 -7.46 3.24
C ASN A 94 10.44 -6.80 2.85
N ILE A 95 10.42 -5.49 2.58
CA ILE A 95 9.22 -4.77 2.15
C ILE A 95 9.32 -4.41 0.67
N GLU A 96 8.26 -4.64 -0.08
CA GLU A 96 8.14 -4.27 -1.48
C GLU A 96 6.79 -3.62 -1.78
N LEU A 97 6.71 -2.85 -2.88
CA LEU A 97 5.43 -2.37 -3.40
C LEU A 97 4.76 -3.46 -4.23
N ARG A 98 3.53 -3.78 -3.89
CA ARG A 98 2.64 -4.65 -4.68
C ARG A 98 1.36 -3.93 -5.02
N CYS A 99 0.82 -4.10 -6.22
CA CYS A 99 -0.56 -3.74 -6.46
C CYS A 99 -1.48 -4.73 -5.73
N ARG A 100 -2.72 -4.32 -5.45
CA ARG A 100 -3.68 -5.16 -4.73
C ARG A 100 -3.82 -6.57 -5.30
N ALA A 101 -3.79 -6.72 -6.63
CA ALA A 101 -3.92 -8.03 -7.27
C ALA A 101 -2.74 -8.94 -6.96
N HIS A 102 -1.49 -8.43 -7.04
CA HIS A 102 -0.30 -9.20 -6.73
C HIS A 102 -0.11 -9.43 -5.23
N ASN A 103 -0.48 -8.45 -4.38
CA ASN A 103 -0.48 -8.65 -2.94
C ASN A 103 -1.42 -9.80 -2.53
N ALA A 104 -2.64 -9.83 -3.09
CA ALA A 104 -3.59 -10.92 -2.84
C ALA A 104 -3.15 -12.25 -3.46
N TYR A 105 -2.45 -12.23 -4.60
CA TYR A 105 -1.90 -13.43 -5.22
C TYR A 105 -0.82 -14.06 -4.35
N GLU A 106 0.16 -13.30 -3.88
CA GLU A 106 1.25 -13.79 -3.02
C GLU A 106 0.73 -14.24 -1.65
N ALA A 107 -0.24 -13.54 -1.07
CA ALA A 107 -0.91 -13.98 0.15
C ALA A 107 -1.57 -15.37 -0.01
N ARG A 108 -2.21 -15.62 -1.15
CA ARG A 108 -2.80 -16.94 -1.44
C ARG A 108 -1.77 -18.03 -1.64
N LEU A 109 -0.64 -17.71 -2.25
CA LEU A 109 0.45 -18.68 -2.41
C LEU A 109 1.04 -19.09 -1.06
N PHE A 110 1.16 -18.15 -0.14
CA PHE A 110 1.79 -18.38 1.15
C PHE A 110 0.83 -19.02 2.17
N PHE A 111 -0.38 -18.46 2.32
CA PHE A 111 -1.34 -18.86 3.34
C PHE A 111 -2.43 -19.83 2.85
N GLY A 112 -2.50 -20.07 1.55
CA GLY A 112 -3.56 -20.85 0.93
C GLY A 112 -4.79 -20.01 0.50
N PRO A 113 -5.72 -20.62 -0.24
CA PRO A 113 -6.84 -19.89 -0.85
C PRO A 113 -7.90 -19.40 0.15
N ASP A 114 -7.98 -19.98 1.32
CA ASP A 114 -9.08 -19.72 2.27
C ASP A 114 -8.88 -18.44 3.08
N VAL A 115 -7.65 -18.01 3.36
CA VAL A 115 -7.36 -16.80 4.16
C VAL A 115 -7.90 -15.53 3.51
N VAL A 116 -7.80 -15.41 2.19
CA VAL A 116 -8.33 -14.26 1.43
C VAL A 116 -9.85 -14.23 1.39
N ARG A 117 -10.50 -15.38 1.63
CA ARG A 117 -11.95 -15.51 1.63
C ARG A 117 -12.58 -15.02 2.92
N GLU A 118 -11.94 -15.25 4.06
CA GLU A 118 -12.40 -14.79 5.38
C GLU A 118 -12.37 -13.26 5.50
N GLU A 119 -11.32 -12.60 5.00
CA GLU A 119 -11.27 -11.13 4.98
C GLU A 119 -12.41 -10.52 4.15
N ARG A 120 -12.77 -11.11 3.01
CA ARG A 120 -13.90 -10.64 2.19
C ARG A 120 -15.24 -10.84 2.87
N ALA A 121 -15.43 -11.94 3.62
CA ALA A 121 -16.64 -12.21 4.35
C ALA A 121 -16.84 -11.20 5.48
N TRP A 122 -15.79 -10.83 6.19
CA TRP A 122 -15.83 -9.84 7.27
C TRP A 122 -16.21 -8.44 6.77
N TRP A 123 -15.65 -7.99 5.62
CA TRP A 123 -16.01 -6.71 5.02
C TRP A 123 -17.44 -6.66 4.49
N ALA A 124 -17.95 -7.77 3.97
CA ALA A 124 -19.33 -7.86 3.48
C ALA A 124 -20.35 -7.79 4.63
N ASP A 125 -20.04 -8.39 5.77
CA ASP A 125 -20.92 -8.40 6.96
C ASP A 125 -20.93 -7.03 7.65
N SER A 126 -19.79 -6.35 7.74
CA SER A 126 -19.68 -5.01 8.33
C SER A 126 -20.47 -3.95 7.57
N SER A 127 -20.64 -4.11 6.25
CA SER A 127 -21.40 -3.17 5.40
C SER A 127 -22.91 -3.28 5.58
N GLN A 128 -23.43 -4.38 6.13
CA GLN A 128 -24.87 -4.59 6.35
C GLN A 128 -25.35 -4.07 7.70
N ASN A 129 -24.45 -3.81 8.63
CA ASN A 129 -24.83 -3.44 10.00
C ASN A 129 -24.98 -1.92 10.21
N GLU A 130 -24.69 -1.07 9.22
CA GLU A 130 -24.84 0.39 9.32
C GLU A 130 -26.19 0.94 8.79
N LEU A 131 -27.09 0.08 8.30
CA LEU A 131 -28.35 0.52 7.70
C LEU A 131 -29.60 0.26 8.56
N ILE A 132 -29.45 -0.13 9.82
CA ILE A 132 -30.59 -0.30 10.75
C ILE A 132 -30.31 0.53 12.01
N GLY A 133 -30.56 1.82 11.91
CA GLY A 133 -30.77 2.72 13.05
C GLY A 133 -32.22 3.22 13.03
N PRO A 134 -32.84 3.44 14.21
CA PRO A 134 -34.26 3.75 14.38
C PRO A 134 -34.65 5.10 13.79
#